data_0ff16007228fe40c797b843cb62f8d85
#
_entry.id   0ff16007228fe40c797b843cb62f8d85
#
_cell.length_a   1.000
_cell.length_b   1.000
_cell.length_c   1.000
_cell.angle_alpha   90.00
_cell.angle_beta   90.00
_cell.angle_gamma   90.00
#
_symmetry.space_group_name_H-M   'P 1'
#
loop_
_entity.id
_entity.type
_entity.pdbx_description
1 polymer ?
#
loop_
_entity_poly.entity_id
_entity_poly.type
_entity_poly.pdbx_seq_one_letter_code
_entity_poly.pdbx_strand_id
1 'polypeptide(L)'
;MPTRKSVTPRKPGRPCPNGGVVILVLLSLGLAALPAACAAGPGSGVAAITPLVKSRDEWRRLLPPERFDILFEEGTERAGTSPLNEEKRAGSFVCAACFLPLFESKEKFNSGTGWPSFSDFIPGSLETKHDYRLFTPRTEYHCARCGGHQGHVFDDGIPPTGKRYCNNGLALVFVPAGEPLPALRQ
;
A
#
# COMPACT_ATOMS: atom_id res chain seq x y z
N MET A 1 -41.13 -14.99 11.98
CA MET A 1 -40.29 -16.22 11.98
C MET A 1 -39.41 -16.15 10.72
N PRO A 2 -38.11 -15.91 10.82
CA PRO A 2 -37.23 -15.93 9.65
C PRO A 2 -36.59 -17.32 9.50
N THR A 3 -36.63 -17.83 8.28
CA THR A 3 -36.12 -19.14 7.85
C THR A 3 -34.58 -19.16 7.82
N ARG A 4 -34.00 -20.09 8.54
CA ARG A 4 -32.57 -20.42 8.55
C ARG A 4 -32.15 -21.01 7.18
N LYS A 5 -31.25 -20.36 6.46
CA LYS A 5 -30.55 -20.96 5.32
C LYS A 5 -29.38 -21.81 5.84
N SER A 6 -29.39 -23.10 5.51
CA SER A 6 -28.36 -24.07 5.83
C SER A 6 -27.11 -23.83 4.99
N VAL A 7 -25.96 -23.74 5.66
CA VAL A 7 -24.63 -23.70 5.03
C VAL A 7 -24.12 -25.13 4.92
N THR A 8 -23.87 -25.60 3.70
CA THR A 8 -23.31 -26.93 3.40
C THR A 8 -21.77 -26.87 3.60
N PRO A 9 -21.15 -27.81 4.33
CA PRO A 9 -19.70 -27.86 4.48
C PRO A 9 -19.00 -28.42 3.23
N ARG A 10 -17.87 -27.79 2.85
CA ARG A 10 -17.01 -28.26 1.75
C ARG A 10 -16.29 -29.55 2.14
N LYS A 11 -16.29 -30.53 1.25
CA LYS A 11 -15.56 -31.81 1.39
C LYS A 11 -14.05 -31.58 1.34
N PRO A 12 -13.26 -32.30 2.17
CA PRO A 12 -11.78 -32.27 2.08
C PRO A 12 -11.26 -33.01 0.85
N GLY A 13 -10.19 -32.48 0.27
CA GLY A 13 -9.52 -33.04 -0.92
C GLY A 13 -8.92 -34.44 -0.67
N ARG A 14 -8.94 -35.29 -1.68
CA ARG A 14 -8.41 -36.67 -1.65
C ARG A 14 -6.88 -36.66 -1.68
N PRO A 15 -6.23 -37.56 -0.93
CA PRO A 15 -4.77 -37.75 -1.03
C PRO A 15 -4.39 -38.52 -2.30
N CYS A 16 -3.20 -38.20 -2.85
CA CYS A 16 -2.62 -38.90 -3.99
C CYS A 16 -2.20 -40.33 -3.60
N PRO A 17 -2.41 -41.35 -4.47
CA PRO A 17 -1.98 -42.72 -4.18
C PRO A 17 -0.48 -42.89 -4.42
N ASN A 18 0.21 -43.54 -3.48
CA ASN A 18 1.58 -44.03 -3.60
C ASN A 18 1.63 -45.17 -4.65
N GLY A 19 2.31 -44.94 -5.74
CA GLY A 19 2.59 -45.96 -6.75
C GLY A 19 3.78 -46.80 -6.33
N GLY A 20 3.53 -48.11 -6.12
CA GLY A 20 4.57 -49.11 -5.87
C GLY A 20 5.46 -49.34 -7.09
N VAL A 21 6.74 -49.52 -6.83
CA VAL A 21 7.78 -49.84 -7.81
C VAL A 21 7.69 -51.32 -8.20
N VAL A 22 7.39 -51.62 -9.47
CA VAL A 22 7.63 -52.92 -10.09
C VAL A 22 8.84 -52.76 -11.00
N ILE A 23 9.96 -53.45 -10.64
CA ILE A 23 11.16 -53.49 -11.45
C ILE A 23 10.96 -54.54 -12.55
N LEU A 24 10.88 -54.09 -13.79
CA LEU A 24 11.04 -54.94 -14.98
C LEU A 24 12.24 -54.43 -15.76
N VAL A 25 13.31 -55.25 -15.79
CA VAL A 25 14.53 -54.98 -16.58
C VAL A 25 14.23 -55.33 -18.03
N LEU A 26 14.18 -54.33 -18.92
CA LEU A 26 14.35 -54.52 -20.37
C LEU A 26 15.28 -53.46 -20.92
N LEU A 27 16.35 -53.90 -21.54
CA LEU A 27 17.28 -53.09 -22.33
C LEU A 27 16.55 -52.44 -23.49
N SER A 28 16.67 -51.12 -23.63
CA SER A 28 16.67 -50.46 -24.95
C SER A 28 16.96 -48.97 -24.84
N LEU A 29 17.84 -48.52 -25.68
CA LEU A 29 18.11 -47.18 -26.26
C LEU A 29 17.84 -45.94 -25.41
N GLY A 30 18.92 -45.25 -25.18
CA GLY A 30 18.93 -43.95 -24.52
C GLY A 30 18.12 -42.86 -25.26
N LEU A 31 17.15 -42.34 -24.55
CA LEU A 31 16.56 -41.03 -24.82
C LEU A 31 16.77 -40.21 -23.57
N ALA A 32 17.72 -39.28 -23.65
CA ALA A 32 18.01 -38.37 -22.54
C ALA A 32 16.76 -37.50 -22.27
N ALA A 33 16.01 -37.87 -21.26
CA ALA A 33 14.97 -36.99 -20.72
C ALA A 33 15.66 -35.87 -19.93
N LEU A 34 15.65 -34.66 -20.50
CA LEU A 34 16.00 -33.44 -19.79
C LEU A 34 15.02 -33.24 -18.63
N PRO A 35 15.48 -33.00 -17.39
CA PRO A 35 14.60 -32.66 -16.30
C PRO A 35 13.93 -31.32 -16.64
N ALA A 36 12.59 -31.28 -16.68
CA ALA A 36 11.82 -30.05 -16.71
C ALA A 36 12.15 -29.26 -15.43
N ALA A 37 13.00 -28.26 -15.56
CA ALA A 37 13.19 -27.29 -14.51
C ALA A 37 11.87 -26.59 -14.28
N CYS A 38 11.20 -26.85 -13.15
CA CYS A 38 10.12 -26.00 -12.67
C CYS A 38 10.72 -24.61 -12.45
N ALA A 39 10.54 -23.73 -13.42
CA ALA A 39 10.81 -22.32 -13.24
C ALA A 39 9.85 -21.84 -12.15
N ALA A 40 10.36 -21.60 -10.94
CA ALA A 40 9.66 -20.84 -9.94
C ALA A 40 9.38 -19.47 -10.56
N GLY A 41 8.10 -19.15 -10.77
CA GLY A 41 7.68 -17.83 -11.23
C GLY A 41 8.23 -16.76 -10.27
N PRO A 42 8.51 -15.54 -10.76
CA PRO A 42 8.97 -14.47 -9.90
C PRO A 42 7.92 -14.24 -8.84
N GLY A 43 8.23 -14.61 -7.59
CA GLY A 43 7.46 -14.20 -6.44
C GLY A 43 7.37 -12.66 -6.49
N SER A 44 6.16 -12.13 -6.40
CA SER A 44 5.90 -10.69 -6.28
C SER A 44 6.45 -10.19 -4.92
N GLY A 45 7.77 -10.20 -4.79
CA GLY A 45 8.45 -9.57 -3.68
C GLY A 45 8.29 -8.05 -3.85
N VAL A 46 7.54 -7.42 -2.94
CA VAL A 46 7.58 -5.97 -2.82
C VAL A 46 9.04 -5.59 -2.66
N ALA A 47 9.58 -4.82 -3.60
CA ALA A 47 10.97 -4.39 -3.54
C ALA A 47 11.19 -3.65 -2.22
N ALA A 48 12.21 -4.05 -1.47
CA ALA A 48 12.50 -3.44 -0.17
C ALA A 48 12.72 -1.93 -0.35
N ILE A 49 11.94 -1.12 0.36
CA ILE A 49 12.06 0.33 0.33
C ILE A 49 13.30 0.72 1.14
N THR A 50 14.27 1.35 0.49
CA THR A 50 15.44 1.87 1.17
C THR A 50 15.08 3.15 1.92
N PRO A 51 15.23 3.20 3.25
CA PRO A 51 14.95 4.40 4.03
C PRO A 51 15.79 5.60 3.59
N LEU A 52 15.18 6.78 3.59
CA LEU A 52 15.85 8.06 3.38
C LEU A 52 15.88 8.84 4.67
N VAL A 53 17.04 8.88 5.30
CA VAL A 53 17.25 9.60 6.57
C VAL A 53 17.89 10.94 6.28
N LYS A 54 17.19 12.02 6.65
CA LYS A 54 17.67 13.40 6.61
C LYS A 54 17.34 14.09 7.94
N SER A 55 18.18 15.05 8.34
CA SER A 55 17.88 15.90 9.49
C SER A 55 16.67 16.80 9.23
N ARG A 56 16.03 17.28 10.30
CA ARG A 56 14.93 18.25 10.18
C ARG A 56 15.35 19.52 9.45
N ASP A 57 16.58 19.98 9.64
CA ASP A 57 17.09 21.18 8.96
C ASP A 57 17.32 20.95 7.46
N GLU A 58 17.72 19.76 7.05
CA GLU A 58 17.77 19.41 5.63
C GLU A 58 16.36 19.40 5.01
N TRP A 59 15.38 18.78 5.67
CA TRP A 59 14.00 18.80 5.20
C TRP A 59 13.42 20.21 5.14
N ARG A 60 13.71 21.06 6.13
CA ARG A 60 13.26 22.47 6.17
C ARG A 60 13.82 23.28 5.01
N ARG A 61 15.03 22.98 4.53
CA ARG A 61 15.62 23.63 3.35
C ARG A 61 15.05 23.11 2.01
N LEU A 62 14.56 21.86 2.00
CA LEU A 62 14.10 21.18 0.78
C LEU A 62 12.62 21.38 0.50
N LEU A 63 11.84 21.70 1.51
CA LEU A 63 10.37 21.76 1.43
C LEU A 63 9.85 23.17 1.70
N PRO A 64 8.73 23.56 1.06
CA PRO A 64 7.96 24.72 1.48
C PRO A 64 7.58 24.60 2.96
N PRO A 65 7.53 25.72 3.72
CA PRO A 65 7.28 25.68 5.16
C PRO A 65 6.02 24.93 5.57
N GLU A 66 4.92 25.13 4.83
CA GLU A 66 3.64 24.46 5.08
C GLU A 66 3.71 22.94 4.88
N ARG A 67 4.49 22.46 3.90
CA ARG A 67 4.71 21.02 3.70
C ARG A 67 5.64 20.44 4.77
N PHE A 68 6.65 21.20 5.18
CA PHE A 68 7.54 20.78 6.27
C PHE A 68 6.77 20.62 7.57
N ASP A 69 5.88 21.58 7.89
CA ASP A 69 5.03 21.53 9.08
C ASP A 69 4.16 20.27 9.11
N ILE A 70 3.46 19.97 8.02
CA ILE A 70 2.67 18.74 7.91
C ILE A 70 3.53 17.49 8.06
N LEU A 71 4.59 17.37 7.26
CA LEU A 71 5.35 16.12 7.11
C LEU A 71 6.27 15.81 8.29
N PHE A 72 6.83 16.84 8.96
CA PHE A 72 7.88 16.64 9.95
C PHE A 72 7.62 17.31 11.32
N GLU A 73 6.57 18.13 11.43
CA GLU A 73 6.06 18.64 12.72
C GLU A 73 4.68 18.03 13.04
N GLU A 74 4.21 17.06 12.21
CA GLU A 74 2.94 16.36 12.36
C GLU A 74 1.74 17.33 12.43
N GLY A 75 1.80 18.38 11.59
CA GLY A 75 0.73 19.34 11.43
C GLY A 75 -0.50 18.75 10.73
N THR A 76 -1.57 19.51 10.68
CA THR A 76 -2.79 19.15 9.97
C THR A 76 -3.28 20.35 9.17
N GLU A 77 -3.46 20.20 7.86
CA GLU A 77 -4.05 21.24 7.03
C GLU A 77 -5.52 21.46 7.37
N ARG A 78 -6.04 22.64 7.08
CA ARG A 78 -7.45 22.94 7.30
C ARG A 78 -8.34 22.10 6.37
N ALA A 79 -9.44 21.55 6.91
CA ALA A 79 -10.41 20.78 6.14
C ALA A 79 -10.95 21.60 4.94
N GLY A 80 -11.09 20.95 3.80
CA GLY A 80 -11.64 21.54 2.57
C GLY A 80 -10.67 22.42 1.77
N THR A 81 -9.42 22.58 2.21
CA THR A 81 -8.48 23.48 1.53
C THR A 81 -7.64 22.79 0.45
N SER A 82 -7.50 21.48 0.51
CA SER A 82 -6.71 20.76 -0.46
C SER A 82 -7.39 20.66 -1.83
N PRO A 83 -6.73 21.09 -2.92
CA PRO A 83 -7.23 20.87 -4.28
C PRO A 83 -7.33 19.37 -4.63
N LEU A 84 -6.58 18.51 -3.92
CA LEU A 84 -6.61 17.07 -4.14
C LEU A 84 -7.93 16.42 -3.67
N ASN A 85 -8.79 17.14 -2.93
CA ASN A 85 -10.14 16.66 -2.63
C ASN A 85 -10.93 16.37 -3.90
N GLU A 86 -10.83 17.24 -4.90
CA GLU A 86 -11.56 17.15 -6.16
C GLU A 86 -10.77 16.46 -7.28
N GLU A 87 -9.56 15.97 -7.00
CA GLU A 87 -8.77 15.23 -7.99
C GLU A 87 -9.43 13.87 -8.28
N LYS A 88 -9.84 13.66 -9.56
CA LYS A 88 -10.55 12.47 -10.04
C LYS A 88 -9.84 11.76 -11.20
N ARG A 89 -8.77 12.37 -11.72
CA ARG A 89 -8.01 11.77 -12.84
C ARG A 89 -7.32 10.48 -12.39
N ALA A 90 -7.13 9.56 -13.34
CA ALA A 90 -6.28 8.40 -13.12
C ALA A 90 -4.83 8.85 -12.88
N GLY A 91 -4.15 8.20 -11.94
CA GLY A 91 -2.75 8.52 -11.60
C GLY A 91 -2.36 8.00 -10.22
N SER A 92 -1.19 8.42 -9.78
CA SER A 92 -0.60 8.04 -8.49
C SER A 92 -0.42 9.25 -7.60
N PHE A 93 -0.54 9.04 -6.29
CA PHE A 93 -0.23 10.04 -5.27
C PHE A 93 1.08 9.66 -4.61
N VAL A 94 2.06 10.55 -4.71
CA VAL A 94 3.40 10.31 -4.17
C VAL A 94 3.66 11.19 -2.95
N CYS A 95 4.53 10.73 -2.04
CA CYS A 95 4.97 11.52 -0.89
C CYS A 95 5.62 12.83 -1.32
N ALA A 96 5.15 13.95 -0.82
CA ALA A 96 5.68 15.27 -1.19
C ALA A 96 7.13 15.51 -0.73
N ALA A 97 7.61 14.74 0.26
CA ALA A 97 9.00 14.82 0.71
C ALA A 97 9.95 14.01 -0.17
N CYS A 98 9.70 12.73 -0.41
CA CYS A 98 10.68 11.82 -1.01
C CYS A 98 10.25 11.22 -2.35
N PHE A 99 9.04 11.52 -2.81
CA PHE A 99 8.42 11.05 -4.05
C PHE A 99 8.14 9.54 -4.14
N LEU A 100 8.16 8.83 -3.00
CA LEU A 100 7.69 7.45 -2.95
C LEU A 100 6.19 7.40 -3.31
N PRO A 101 5.76 6.55 -4.27
CA PRO A 101 4.33 6.31 -4.53
C PRO A 101 3.65 5.70 -3.30
N LEU A 102 2.54 6.30 -2.87
CA LEU A 102 1.80 5.90 -1.68
C LEU A 102 0.42 5.35 -1.99
N PHE A 103 -0.30 5.98 -2.93
CA PHE A 103 -1.66 5.60 -3.27
C PHE A 103 -1.90 5.66 -4.78
N GLU A 104 -2.84 4.84 -5.26
CA GLU A 104 -3.36 4.89 -6.61
C GLU A 104 -4.73 5.59 -6.62
N SER A 105 -5.04 6.29 -7.70
CA SER A 105 -6.31 7.03 -7.82
C SER A 105 -7.56 6.13 -7.73
N LYS A 106 -7.45 4.84 -8.07
CA LYS A 106 -8.55 3.87 -7.96
C LYS A 106 -9.01 3.64 -6.52
N GLU A 107 -8.15 3.89 -5.54
CA GLU A 107 -8.45 3.76 -4.11
C GLU A 107 -8.99 5.06 -3.51
N LYS A 108 -8.94 6.18 -4.26
CA LYS A 108 -9.40 7.47 -3.77
C LYS A 108 -10.93 7.55 -3.77
N PHE A 109 -11.50 8.05 -2.68
CA PHE A 109 -12.94 8.29 -2.57
C PHE A 109 -13.23 9.60 -1.83
N ASN A 110 -14.46 10.11 -1.98
CA ASN A 110 -14.93 11.26 -1.23
C ASN A 110 -15.52 10.80 0.11
N SER A 111 -14.81 11.06 1.20
CA SER A 111 -15.26 10.72 2.55
C SER A 111 -16.19 11.79 3.18
N GLY A 112 -16.32 12.96 2.56
CA GLY A 112 -17.04 14.10 3.14
C GLY A 112 -16.32 14.79 4.30
N THR A 113 -15.12 14.35 4.68
CA THR A 113 -14.39 14.90 5.85
C THR A 113 -13.60 16.17 5.53
N GLY A 114 -13.38 16.47 4.25
CA GLY A 114 -12.64 17.66 3.80
C GLY A 114 -11.14 17.39 3.56
N TRP A 115 -10.70 16.15 3.64
CA TRP A 115 -9.34 15.71 3.30
C TRP A 115 -9.34 14.63 2.24
N PRO A 116 -8.32 14.54 1.38
CA PRO A 116 -8.14 13.41 0.46
C PRO A 116 -8.18 12.10 1.23
N SER A 117 -9.02 11.16 0.79
CA SER A 117 -9.23 9.88 1.48
C SER A 117 -9.06 8.71 0.53
N PHE A 118 -8.43 7.63 1.02
CA PHE A 118 -8.15 6.42 0.26
C PHE A 118 -8.60 5.18 1.03
N SER A 119 -9.07 4.15 0.30
CA SER A 119 -9.53 2.88 0.89
C SER A 119 -8.38 1.89 1.10
N ASP A 120 -7.27 2.06 0.39
CA ASP A 120 -6.07 1.21 0.49
C ASP A 120 -4.84 2.01 0.04
N PHE A 121 -3.66 1.41 0.17
CA PHE A 121 -2.36 2.01 -0.17
C PHE A 121 -1.45 1.03 -0.93
N ILE A 122 -0.39 1.52 -1.54
CA ILE A 122 0.60 0.68 -2.21
C ILE A 122 1.35 -0.15 -1.16
N PRO A 123 1.34 -1.49 -1.24
CA PRO A 123 1.95 -2.36 -0.24
C PRO A 123 3.40 -1.97 0.10
N GLY A 124 3.68 -1.84 1.39
CA GLY A 124 5.00 -1.48 1.92
C GLY A 124 5.31 0.02 1.91
N SER A 125 4.47 0.88 1.31
CA SER A 125 4.75 2.31 1.19
C SER A 125 4.47 3.12 2.46
N LEU A 126 3.68 2.58 3.38
CA LEU A 126 3.30 3.22 4.63
C LEU A 126 3.69 2.38 5.85
N GLU A 127 3.99 3.06 6.93
CA GLU A 127 4.11 2.51 8.28
C GLU A 127 3.15 3.24 9.22
N THR A 128 2.79 2.60 10.34
CA THR A 128 1.83 3.13 11.30
C THR A 128 2.44 3.24 12.69
N LYS A 129 1.94 4.20 13.46
CA LYS A 129 2.21 4.32 14.90
C LYS A 129 0.95 4.77 15.65
N HIS A 130 0.90 4.48 16.95
CA HIS A 130 -0.16 5.01 17.80
C HIS A 130 0.05 6.49 18.09
N ASP A 131 -1.02 7.28 17.94
CA ASP A 131 -1.06 8.70 18.29
C ASP A 131 -1.98 8.91 19.51
N TYR A 132 -1.38 9.39 20.60
CA TYR A 132 -2.04 9.65 21.88
C TYR A 132 -2.18 11.17 22.19
N ARG A 133 -1.97 12.03 21.21
CA ARG A 133 -2.00 13.51 21.40
C ARG A 133 -3.39 14.04 21.74
N LEU A 134 -4.44 13.32 21.35
CA LEU A 134 -5.84 13.63 21.70
C LEU A 134 -6.34 12.66 22.77
N PHE A 135 -7.49 13.01 23.39
CA PHE A 135 -8.13 12.15 24.37
C PHE A 135 -8.53 10.76 23.84
N THR A 136 -8.76 10.64 22.55
CA THR A 136 -9.03 9.35 21.89
C THR A 136 -7.79 8.91 21.10
N PRO A 137 -7.24 7.72 21.40
CA PRO A 137 -6.15 7.15 20.65
C PRO A 137 -6.49 7.03 19.15
N ARG A 138 -5.56 7.39 18.29
CA ARG A 138 -5.69 7.26 16.84
C ARG A 138 -4.52 6.45 16.28
N THR A 139 -4.66 5.95 15.08
CA THR A 139 -3.55 5.35 14.34
C THR A 139 -3.06 6.33 13.29
N GLU A 140 -1.88 6.90 13.52
CA GLU A 140 -1.17 7.71 12.53
C GLU A 140 -0.49 6.80 11.51
N TYR A 141 -0.38 7.28 10.28
CA TYR A 141 0.49 6.66 9.28
C TYR A 141 1.45 7.66 8.64
N HIS A 142 2.60 7.16 8.22
CA HIS A 142 3.68 7.94 7.63
C HIS A 142 4.33 7.19 6.47
N CYS A 143 5.07 7.92 5.65
CA CYS A 143 5.80 7.35 4.52
C CYS A 143 6.90 6.41 5.02
N ALA A 144 6.89 5.14 4.58
CA ALA A 144 7.88 4.14 4.98
C ALA A 144 9.32 4.49 4.58
N ARG A 145 9.50 5.37 3.57
CA ARG A 145 10.83 5.76 3.09
C ARG A 145 11.46 6.89 3.87
N CYS A 146 10.72 7.97 4.16
CA CYS A 146 11.27 9.18 4.77
C CYS A 146 10.72 9.50 6.16
N GLY A 147 9.76 8.71 6.65
CA GLY A 147 9.11 8.95 7.94
C GLY A 147 8.16 10.16 7.97
N GLY A 148 7.92 10.82 6.83
CA GLY A 148 7.05 11.99 6.78
C GLY A 148 5.60 11.64 7.07
N HIS A 149 5.01 12.38 8.05
CA HIS A 149 3.60 12.24 8.43
C HIS A 149 2.67 12.45 7.24
N GLN A 150 1.69 11.58 7.08
CA GLN A 150 0.72 11.66 6.01
C GLN A 150 -0.69 11.97 6.54
N GLY A 151 -1.08 11.32 7.63
CA GLY A 151 -2.41 11.46 8.22
C GLY A 151 -2.74 10.35 9.20
N HIS A 152 -4.03 10.01 9.29
CA HIS A 152 -4.53 8.98 10.20
C HIS A 152 -5.44 8.00 9.47
N VAL A 153 -5.44 6.75 9.92
CA VAL A 153 -6.34 5.70 9.41
C VAL A 153 -7.47 5.44 10.38
N PHE A 154 -8.68 5.28 9.83
CA PHE A 154 -9.93 5.06 10.54
C PHE A 154 -10.63 3.82 10.00
N ASP A 155 -11.55 3.25 10.82
CA ASP A 155 -12.37 2.07 10.48
C ASP A 155 -13.76 2.44 9.95
N ASP A 156 -13.91 3.61 9.36
CA ASP A 156 -15.14 4.17 8.80
C ASP A 156 -15.06 4.34 7.26
N GLY A 157 -14.20 3.57 6.62
CA GLY A 157 -14.00 3.61 5.18
C GLY A 157 -14.98 2.74 4.38
N ILE A 158 -14.67 2.57 3.08
CA ILE A 158 -15.49 1.80 2.15
C ILE A 158 -14.97 0.37 1.95
N PRO A 159 -15.83 -0.60 1.53
CA PRO A 159 -15.37 -1.91 1.12
C PRO A 159 -14.30 -1.83 -0.01
N PRO A 160 -13.39 -2.83 -0.09
CA PRO A 160 -13.35 -4.09 0.66
C PRO A 160 -12.64 -3.99 2.01
N THR A 161 -11.80 -2.97 2.26
CA THR A 161 -10.98 -2.90 3.47
C THR A 161 -11.72 -2.37 4.70
N GLY A 162 -12.75 -1.54 4.49
CA GLY A 162 -13.41 -0.79 5.56
C GLY A 162 -12.52 0.30 6.17
N LYS A 163 -11.31 0.50 5.64
CA LYS A 163 -10.37 1.52 6.13
C LYS A 163 -10.52 2.83 5.36
N ARG A 164 -10.27 3.93 6.05
CA ARG A 164 -10.14 5.25 5.46
C ARG A 164 -8.80 5.85 5.86
N TYR A 165 -7.89 5.94 4.90
CA TYR A 165 -6.63 6.67 5.03
C TYR A 165 -6.92 8.14 4.73
N CYS A 166 -7.09 8.94 5.81
CA CYS A 166 -7.34 10.37 5.74
C CYS A 166 -6.00 11.09 5.63
N ASN A 167 -5.71 11.67 4.48
CA ASN A 167 -4.38 12.21 4.17
C ASN A 167 -4.39 13.74 4.13
N ASN A 168 -3.34 14.37 4.64
CA ASN A 168 -3.09 15.78 4.36
C ASN A 168 -2.72 15.94 2.88
N GLY A 169 -3.42 16.77 2.14
CA GLY A 169 -3.13 16.97 0.72
C GLY A 169 -1.78 17.64 0.48
N LEU A 170 -1.31 18.49 1.41
CA LEU A 170 0.03 19.08 1.40
C LEU A 170 1.14 18.02 1.51
N ALA A 171 0.85 16.86 2.11
CA ALA A 171 1.79 15.73 2.20
C ALA A 171 1.91 14.93 0.89
N LEU A 172 1.08 15.23 -0.11
CA LEU A 172 1.01 14.51 -1.38
C LEU A 172 1.36 15.41 -2.58
N VAL A 173 1.81 14.73 -3.64
CA VAL A 173 1.84 15.25 -5.02
C VAL A 173 1.09 14.25 -5.89
N PHE A 174 0.16 14.74 -6.72
CA PHE A 174 -0.54 13.92 -7.70
C PHE A 174 0.26 13.89 -9.00
N VAL A 175 0.41 12.69 -9.58
CA VAL A 175 1.05 12.46 -10.88
C VAL A 175 0.01 11.78 -11.78
N PRO A 176 -0.44 12.43 -12.86
CA PRO A 176 -1.40 11.85 -13.80
C PRO A 176 -0.88 10.56 -14.44
N ALA A 177 -1.79 9.64 -14.75
CA ALA A 177 -1.45 8.44 -15.51
C ALA A 177 -0.86 8.81 -16.89
N GLY A 178 0.23 8.14 -17.27
CA GLY A 178 0.96 8.42 -18.50
C GLY A 178 2.08 9.45 -18.34
N GLU A 179 2.14 10.17 -17.23
CA GLU A 179 3.28 10.99 -16.88
C GLU A 179 4.32 10.18 -16.08
N PRO A 180 5.63 10.44 -16.29
CA PRO A 180 6.66 9.75 -15.52
C PRO A 180 6.59 10.16 -14.05
N LEU A 181 6.70 9.16 -13.14
CA LEU A 181 6.84 9.45 -11.72
C LEU A 181 8.14 10.24 -11.48
N PRO A 182 8.11 11.22 -10.57
CA PRO A 182 9.33 11.92 -10.17
C PRO A 182 10.38 10.93 -9.66
N ALA A 183 11.65 11.18 -10.00
CA ALA A 183 12.74 10.39 -9.42
C ALA A 183 12.70 10.49 -7.90
N LEU A 184 12.91 9.37 -7.21
CA LEU A 184 12.98 9.35 -5.75
C LEU A 184 14.05 10.34 -5.28
N ARG A 185 13.69 11.25 -4.37
CA ARG A 185 14.63 12.20 -3.77
C ARG A 185 15.74 11.45 -3.04
N GLN A 186 16.98 11.92 -3.23
CA GLN A 186 18.18 11.40 -2.56
C GLN A 186 18.51 12.24 -1.32
#